data_07629fe212008dd52b68833518dce90a
#
_entry.id   07629fe212008dd52b68833518dce90a
#
_cell.length_a   1.000
_cell.length_b   1.000
_cell.length_c   1.000
_cell.angle_alpha   90.00
_cell.angle_beta   90.00
_cell.angle_gamma   90.00
#
_symmetry.space_group_name_H-M   'P 1'
#
loop_
_entity.id
_entity.type
_entity.pdbx_description
1 polymer ?
#
loop_
_entity_poly.entity_id
_entity_poly.type
_entity_poly.pdbx_seq_one_letter_code
_entity_poly.pdbx_strand_id
1 'polypeptide(L)' 'EIEEEAGEYRNVEESLERVLVIYRYLSELFQKGLDVTDEEGDDVTNGIFADAKTETDKTIWMLAAELGQAPGL' A
#
# COMPACT_ATOMS: atom_id res chain seq x y z
N GLU A 1 20.20 -23.56 -13.95
CA GLU A 1 20.48 -22.69 -12.78
C GLU A 1 20.12 -21.23 -13.07
N ILE A 2 20.52 -20.69 -14.22
CA ILE A 2 20.18 -19.33 -14.62
C ILE A 2 18.67 -19.18 -14.82
N GLU A 3 18.01 -20.20 -15.34
CA GLU A 3 16.56 -20.20 -15.52
C GLU A 3 15.83 -20.22 -14.18
N GLU A 4 16.35 -20.94 -13.19
CA GLU A 4 15.77 -20.97 -11.85
C GLU A 4 15.88 -19.61 -11.17
N GLU A 5 17.02 -18.94 -11.30
CA GLU A 5 17.21 -17.61 -10.75
C GLU A 5 16.26 -16.60 -11.38
N ALA A 6 16.09 -16.66 -12.70
CA ALA A 6 15.13 -15.81 -13.40
C ALA A 6 13.70 -16.09 -12.97
N GLY A 7 13.36 -17.37 -12.73
CA GLY A 7 12.06 -17.77 -12.22
C GLY A 7 11.79 -17.24 -10.81
N GLU A 8 12.79 -17.32 -9.93
CA GLU A 8 12.69 -16.79 -8.57
C GLU A 8 12.51 -15.26 -8.58
N TYR A 9 13.23 -14.56 -9.44
CA TYR A 9 13.09 -13.12 -9.60
C TYR A 9 11.69 -12.73 -10.06
N ARG A 10 11.13 -13.43 -11.02
CA ARG A 10 9.77 -13.18 -11.49
C ARG A 10 8.75 -13.43 -10.40
N ASN A 11 8.94 -14.49 -9.61
CA ASN A 11 8.04 -14.79 -8.49
C ASN A 11 8.07 -13.70 -7.43
N VAL A 12 9.24 -13.16 -7.14
CA VAL A 12 9.39 -12.06 -6.18
C VAL A 12 8.70 -10.80 -6.71
N GLU A 13 8.91 -10.44 -7.98
CA GLU A 13 8.25 -9.29 -8.59
C GLU A 13 6.73 -9.45 -8.59
N GLU A 14 6.23 -10.60 -9.00
CA GLU A 14 4.78 -10.87 -8.98
C GLU A 14 4.22 -10.79 -7.58
N SER A 15 4.93 -11.32 -6.58
CA SER A 15 4.52 -11.24 -5.18
C SER A 15 4.46 -9.81 -4.70
N LEU A 16 5.48 -9.01 -5.03
CA LEU A 16 5.52 -7.58 -4.67
C LEU A 16 4.40 -6.80 -5.34
N GLU A 17 4.10 -7.10 -6.61
CA GLU A 17 2.98 -6.47 -7.31
C GLU A 17 1.64 -6.78 -6.66
N ARG A 18 1.44 -8.02 -6.24
CA ARG A 18 0.22 -8.42 -5.52
C ARG A 18 0.10 -7.70 -4.18
N VAL A 19 1.20 -7.64 -3.44
CA VAL A 19 1.25 -6.93 -2.16
C VAL A 19 0.93 -5.45 -2.38
N LEU A 20 1.49 -4.84 -3.42
CA LEU A 20 1.23 -3.45 -3.75
C LEU A 20 -0.25 -3.20 -4.04
N VAL A 21 -0.90 -4.09 -4.78
CA VAL A 21 -2.35 -3.99 -5.05
C VAL A 21 -3.15 -4.04 -3.75
N ILE A 22 -2.79 -4.95 -2.85
CA ILE A 22 -3.45 -5.09 -1.54
C ILE A 22 -3.28 -3.81 -0.73
N TYR A 23 -2.07 -3.25 -0.66
CA TYR A 23 -1.82 -2.02 0.08
C TYR A 23 -2.56 -0.82 -0.50
N ARG A 24 -2.67 -0.72 -1.82
CA ARG A 24 -3.47 0.33 -2.46
C ARG A 24 -4.94 0.22 -2.08
N TYR A 25 -5.45 -1.00 -2.04
CA TYR A 25 -6.81 -1.25 -1.59
C TYR A 25 -7.01 -0.84 -0.12
N LEU A 26 -6.03 -1.20 0.74
CA LEU A 26 -6.06 -0.79 2.16
C LEU A 26 -6.03 0.73 2.31
N SER A 27 -5.23 1.42 1.52
CA SER A 27 -5.18 2.88 1.54
C SER A 27 -6.55 3.48 1.23
N GLU A 28 -7.26 2.93 0.24
CA GLU A 28 -8.61 3.36 -0.10
C GLU A 28 -9.60 3.10 1.04
N LEU A 29 -9.50 1.95 1.70
CA LEU A 29 -10.33 1.62 2.85
C LEU A 29 -10.09 2.59 4.01
N PHE A 30 -8.84 2.92 4.29
CA PHE A 30 -8.51 3.89 5.34
C PHE A 30 -9.02 5.28 4.98
N GLN A 31 -9.00 5.67 3.71
CA GLN A 31 -9.57 6.93 3.27
C GLN A 31 -11.09 6.97 3.52
N LYS A 32 -11.78 5.87 3.24
CA LYS A 32 -13.22 5.76 3.54
C LYS A 32 -13.48 5.87 5.04
N GLY A 33 -12.64 5.24 5.85
CA GLY A 33 -12.72 5.34 7.30
C GLY A 33 -12.52 6.78 7.78
N LEU A 34 -11.57 7.50 7.19
CA LEU A 34 -11.35 8.92 7.47
C LEU A 34 -12.59 9.75 7.15
N ASP A 35 -13.18 9.53 6.00
CA ASP A 35 -14.37 10.27 5.56
C ASP A 35 -15.55 10.04 6.51
N VAL A 36 -15.79 8.80 6.90
CA VAL A 36 -16.88 8.42 7.81
C VAL A 36 -16.65 9.01 9.20
N THR A 37 -15.46 8.87 9.75
CA THR A 37 -15.15 9.37 11.10
C THR A 37 -15.13 10.89 11.16
N ASP A 38 -14.75 11.52 10.06
CA ASP A 38 -14.80 12.97 9.94
C ASP A 38 -16.26 13.46 9.97
N GLU A 39 -17.14 12.80 9.21
CA GLU A 39 -18.57 13.11 9.24
C GLU A 39 -19.20 12.93 10.62
N GLU A 40 -18.78 11.88 11.34
CA GLU A 40 -19.30 11.57 12.68
C GLU A 40 -18.65 12.42 13.77
N GLY A 41 -17.60 13.15 13.46
CA GLY A 41 -16.86 13.93 14.43
C GLY A 41 -16.06 13.10 15.41
N ASP A 42 -15.72 11.86 15.04
CA ASP A 42 -14.91 10.96 15.85
C ASP A 42 -13.42 11.19 15.63
N ASP A 43 -12.88 12.18 16.31
CA ASP A 43 -11.49 12.62 16.14
C ASP A 43 -10.48 11.54 16.55
N VAL A 44 -10.79 10.73 17.54
CA VAL A 44 -9.88 9.68 18.02
C VAL A 44 -9.73 8.59 16.97
N THR A 45 -10.84 8.06 16.48
CA THR A 45 -10.84 7.03 15.45
C THR A 45 -10.30 7.57 14.13
N ASN A 46 -10.63 8.81 13.80
CA ASN A 46 -10.10 9.50 12.63
C ASN A 46 -8.57 9.55 12.68
N GLY A 47 -7.98 9.91 13.83
CA GLY A 47 -6.53 9.94 14.01
C GLY A 47 -5.89 8.57 13.79
N ILE A 48 -6.52 7.50 14.23
CA ILE A 48 -6.04 6.13 14.01
C ILE A 48 -6.02 5.79 12.51
N PHE A 49 -7.09 6.12 11.78
CA PHE A 49 -7.14 5.91 10.34
C PHE A 49 -6.11 6.76 9.59
N ALA A 50 -5.90 8.01 10.03
CA ALA A 50 -4.91 8.89 9.44
C ALA A 50 -3.50 8.32 9.57
N ASP A 51 -3.14 7.82 10.75
CA ASP A 51 -1.84 7.20 11.00
C ASP A 51 -1.67 5.92 10.18
N ALA A 52 -2.69 5.08 10.14
CA ALA A 52 -2.68 3.84 9.37
C ALA A 52 -2.52 4.13 7.87
N LYS A 53 -3.23 5.12 7.35
CA LYS A 53 -3.12 5.52 5.96
C LYS A 53 -1.72 6.04 5.64
N THR A 54 -1.15 6.86 6.50
CA THR A 54 0.20 7.40 6.33
C THR A 54 1.23 6.27 6.22
N GLU A 55 1.18 5.29 7.13
CA GLU A 55 2.09 4.15 7.09
C GLU A 55 1.87 3.28 5.85
N THR A 56 0.63 3.06 5.47
CA THR A 56 0.27 2.31 4.28
C THR A 56 0.80 2.99 3.02
N ASP A 57 0.62 4.31 2.91
CA ASP A 57 1.08 5.08 1.76
C ASP A 57 2.61 5.10 1.66
N LYS A 58 3.32 5.16 2.78
CA LYS A 58 4.78 5.02 2.81
C LYS A 58 5.23 3.66 2.28
N THR A 59 4.54 2.60 2.69
CA THR A 59 4.84 1.24 2.24
C THR A 59 4.58 1.11 0.74
N ILE A 60 3.47 1.67 0.24
CA ILE A 60 3.14 1.70 -1.19
C ILE A 60 4.27 2.37 -1.96
N TRP A 61 4.72 3.51 -1.48
CA TRP A 61 5.79 4.28 -2.13
C TRP A 61 7.10 3.48 -2.20
N MET A 62 7.45 2.82 -1.11
CA MET A 62 8.65 1.96 -1.05
C MET A 62 8.55 0.77 -2.00
N LEU A 63 7.39 0.09 -2.02
CA LEU A 63 7.16 -1.05 -2.90
C LEU A 63 7.17 -0.64 -4.37
N ALA A 64 6.54 0.47 -4.70
CA ALA A 64 6.53 0.99 -6.06
C ALA A 64 7.95 1.36 -6.52
N ALA A 65 8.75 1.96 -5.65
CA ALA A 65 10.14 2.29 -5.93
C ALA A 65 10.97 1.02 -6.18
N GLU A 66 10.75 -0.02 -5.36
CA GLU A 66 11.43 -1.31 -5.50
C GLU A 66 11.10 -1.99 -6.83
N LEU A 67 9.87 -1.85 -7.29
CA LEU A 67 9.43 -2.39 -8.58
C LEU A 67 9.82 -1.49 -9.76
N GLY A 68 10.47 -0.36 -9.51
CA GLY A 68 10.86 0.59 -10.55
C GLY A 68 9.69 1.37 -11.14
N GLN A 69 8.56 1.39 -10.46
CA GLN A 69 7.40 2.18 -10.88
C GLN A 69 7.56 3.62 -10.43
N ALA A 70 7.01 4.54 -11.22
CA ALA A 70 6.97 5.93 -10.79
C ALA A 70 6.14 6.06 -9.50
N PRO A 71 6.58 6.88 -8.53
CA PRO A 71 5.77 7.12 -7.34
C PRO A 71 4.39 7.59 -7.76
N GLY A 72 3.36 7.03 -7.14
CA GLY A 72 1.99 7.36 -7.48
C GLY A 72 1.69 8.83 -7.24
N LEU A 73 1.49 9.55 -8.30
CA LEU A 73 1.18 10.98 -8.25
C LEU A 73 -0.32 11.22 -8.44
#